data_bea47e5b5f15e93e26220b61ea83c443
#
_entry.id   bea47e5b5f15e93e26220b61ea83c443
#
_cell.length_a   1.000
_cell.length_b   1.000
_cell.length_c   1.000
_cell.angle_alpha   90.00
_cell.angle_beta   90.00
_cell.angle_gamma   90.00
#
_symmetry.space_group_name_H-M   'P 1'
#
loop_
_entity.id
_entity.type
_entity.pdbx_description
1 polymer ?
#
loop_
_entity_poly.entity_id
_entity_poly.type
_entity_poly.pdbx_seq_one_letter_code
_entity_poly.pdbx_strand_id
1 'polypeptide(L)'
;MTTLSFSDLNNPVPDIAWSQHKRLLQGEILVETRSALSSSASLSHSAWGGAVTAQMYLPIARSQVWQQLTDYPRWVQYFPDVTTSEVLHTGEVKRLYQVAKKTFLFLTAQVEIYLNVFEVLGQHIQFQLEKGTFTDFTADLKLQDCGEGTLLTYSVQATPSIPIPTVFIQQAMHMELPENMRKMRQVLCGD
;
A
#
# COMPACT_ATOMS: atom_id res chain seq x y z
N MET A 1 -20.09 -34.92 3.18
CA MET A 1 -20.82 -33.82 2.49
C MET A 1 -21.23 -32.84 3.57
N THR A 2 -20.39 -31.85 3.84
CA THR A 2 -20.65 -30.79 4.82
C THR A 2 -21.24 -29.62 4.06
N THR A 3 -22.52 -29.37 4.25
CA THR A 3 -23.24 -28.22 3.70
C THR A 3 -22.72 -26.97 4.40
N LEU A 4 -21.95 -26.14 3.69
CA LEU A 4 -21.60 -24.81 4.14
C LEU A 4 -22.88 -23.99 4.29
N SER A 5 -23.09 -23.46 5.47
CA SER A 5 -24.25 -22.64 5.81
C SER A 5 -24.09 -21.26 5.18
N PHE A 6 -25.13 -20.75 4.53
CA PHE A 6 -25.21 -19.41 3.96
C PHE A 6 -24.99 -18.26 4.98
N SER A 7 -24.90 -18.60 6.26
CA SER A 7 -24.67 -17.65 7.36
C SER A 7 -23.20 -17.20 7.49
N ASP A 8 -22.24 -17.96 6.96
CA ASP A 8 -20.81 -17.62 7.11
C ASP A 8 -20.33 -16.59 6.09
N LEU A 9 -21.09 -16.38 5.01
CA LEU A 9 -20.81 -15.37 3.99
C LEU A 9 -21.24 -13.93 4.40
N ASN A 10 -21.92 -13.80 5.53
CA ASN A 10 -22.58 -12.55 5.93
C ASN A 10 -21.93 -11.84 7.12
N ASN A 11 -20.70 -12.19 7.50
CA ASN A 11 -20.03 -11.47 8.58
C ASN A 11 -19.17 -10.36 7.97
N PRO A 12 -19.64 -9.10 7.89
CA PRO A 12 -18.84 -8.01 7.37
C PRO A 12 -17.62 -7.81 8.27
N VAL A 13 -16.47 -7.56 7.67
CA VAL A 13 -15.31 -7.07 8.40
C VAL A 13 -15.76 -5.83 9.17
N PRO A 14 -15.54 -5.72 10.49
CA PRO A 14 -16.20 -4.74 11.36
C PRO A 14 -16.12 -3.28 10.92
N ASP A 15 -15.13 -2.93 10.09
CA ASP A 15 -14.84 -1.56 9.67
C ASP A 15 -15.29 -1.22 8.23
N ILE A 16 -16.00 -2.11 7.54
CA ILE A 16 -16.38 -1.90 6.13
C ILE A 16 -17.90 -1.93 5.97
N ALA A 17 -18.46 -0.89 5.35
CA ALA A 17 -19.87 -0.85 4.98
C ALA A 17 -20.22 -1.99 4.00
N TRP A 18 -21.39 -2.59 4.13
CA TRP A 18 -21.85 -3.72 3.30
C TRP A 18 -21.69 -3.47 1.77
N SER A 19 -21.95 -2.26 1.31
CA SER A 19 -21.80 -1.90 -0.09
C SER A 19 -20.35 -1.95 -0.57
N GLN A 20 -19.41 -1.52 0.27
CA GLN A 20 -17.97 -1.57 0.01
C GLN A 20 -17.47 -3.01 0.01
N HIS A 21 -17.92 -3.82 0.97
CA HIS A 21 -17.58 -5.24 1.04
C HIS A 21 -17.98 -5.99 -0.24
N LYS A 22 -19.19 -5.77 -0.75
CA LYS A 22 -19.65 -6.36 -2.02
C LYS A 22 -18.76 -5.96 -3.20
N ARG A 23 -18.36 -4.70 -3.31
CA ARG A 23 -17.49 -4.20 -4.36
C ARG A 23 -16.09 -4.84 -4.29
N LEU A 24 -15.53 -4.97 -3.09
CA LEU A 24 -14.25 -5.65 -2.87
C LEU A 24 -14.30 -7.11 -3.33
N LEU A 25 -15.37 -7.86 -2.98
CA LEU A 25 -15.54 -9.25 -3.43
C LEU A 25 -15.71 -9.37 -4.95
N GLN A 26 -16.21 -8.33 -5.62
CA GLN A 26 -16.28 -8.23 -7.08
C GLN A 26 -14.93 -7.87 -7.74
N GLY A 27 -13.89 -7.68 -6.93
CA GLY A 27 -12.54 -7.38 -7.39
C GLY A 27 -12.24 -5.90 -7.59
N GLU A 28 -13.12 -5.01 -7.13
CA GLU A 28 -12.82 -3.58 -7.15
C GLU A 28 -11.72 -3.26 -6.14
N ILE A 29 -10.93 -2.24 -6.48
CA ILE A 29 -9.98 -1.61 -5.57
C ILE A 29 -10.63 -0.32 -5.07
N LEU A 30 -10.84 -0.24 -3.77
CA LEU A 30 -11.38 0.96 -3.13
C LEU A 30 -10.23 1.87 -2.74
N VAL A 31 -10.31 3.15 -3.11
CA VAL A 31 -9.29 4.15 -2.77
C VAL A 31 -9.95 5.31 -2.04
N GLU A 32 -9.37 5.66 -0.90
CA GLU A 32 -9.73 6.83 -0.11
C GLU A 32 -8.51 7.74 0.00
N THR A 33 -8.69 9.01 -0.37
CA THR A 33 -7.66 10.03 -0.23
C THR A 33 -8.02 10.95 0.93
N ARG A 34 -7.05 11.22 1.80
CA ARG A 34 -7.16 12.26 2.81
C ARG A 34 -6.23 13.40 2.43
N SER A 35 -6.80 14.50 2.00
CA SER A 35 -6.05 15.75 1.87
C SER A 35 -5.69 16.24 3.27
N ALA A 36 -4.46 16.65 3.48
CA ALA A 36 -3.98 17.21 4.76
C ALA A 36 -4.57 18.60 5.09
N LEU A 37 -5.78 18.90 4.59
CA LEU A 37 -6.48 20.17 4.74
C LEU A 37 -7.49 20.20 5.90
N SER A 38 -7.35 19.37 6.90
CA SER A 38 -8.26 19.51 8.06
C SER A 38 -7.55 19.24 9.38
N SER A 39 -7.10 20.24 10.03
CA SER A 39 -7.51 20.83 11.31
C SER A 39 -6.46 21.74 11.91
N SER A 40 -6.88 22.98 12.13
CA SER A 40 -6.42 23.97 13.11
C SER A 40 -4.94 24.41 13.11
N ALA A 41 -4.76 25.63 12.60
CA ALA A 41 -3.92 26.68 13.18
C ALA A 41 -2.47 26.31 13.52
N SER A 42 -1.62 26.31 12.49
CA SER A 42 -0.41 27.14 12.52
C SER A 42 0.05 27.37 11.08
N LEU A 43 0.11 28.63 10.71
CA LEU A 43 0.65 29.16 9.47
C LEU A 43 2.17 28.93 9.44
N SER A 44 2.62 27.76 9.09
CA SER A 44 4.02 27.55 8.77
C SER A 44 4.17 26.41 7.77
N HIS A 45 4.43 26.79 6.52
CA HIS A 45 4.87 26.01 5.39
C HIS A 45 3.91 24.89 4.96
N SER A 46 3.24 25.14 3.86
CA SER A 46 2.42 24.18 3.09
C SER A 46 3.10 22.82 3.01
N ALA A 47 2.68 21.88 3.86
CA ALA A 47 3.07 20.49 3.74
C ALA A 47 2.50 19.93 2.43
N TRP A 48 3.33 19.82 1.41
CA TRP A 48 3.04 19.19 0.13
C TRP A 48 3.02 17.67 0.30
N GLY A 49 2.19 17.17 1.20
CA GLY A 49 2.07 15.75 1.49
C GLY A 49 0.67 15.22 1.17
N GLY A 50 0.59 13.97 0.83
CA GLY A 50 -0.66 13.26 0.61
C GLY A 50 -0.72 11.98 1.43
N ALA A 51 -1.92 11.66 1.91
CA ALA A 51 -2.23 10.38 2.50
C ALA A 51 -3.31 9.69 1.68
N VAL A 52 -3.09 8.43 1.37
CA VAL A 52 -4.03 7.61 0.59
C VAL A 52 -4.12 6.22 1.20
N THR A 53 -5.31 5.65 1.18
CA THR A 53 -5.57 4.27 1.58
C THR A 53 -6.25 3.55 0.43
N ALA A 54 -5.73 2.38 0.09
CA ALA A 54 -6.33 1.48 -0.89
C ALA A 54 -6.66 0.15 -0.23
N GLN A 55 -7.81 -0.42 -0.61
CA GLN A 55 -8.26 -1.73 -0.12
C GLN A 55 -8.54 -2.66 -1.30
N MET A 56 -8.16 -3.92 -1.17
CA MET A 56 -8.48 -4.96 -2.14
C MET A 56 -8.74 -6.31 -1.46
N TYR A 57 -9.61 -7.08 -2.06
CA TYR A 57 -9.83 -8.47 -1.70
C TYR A 57 -8.91 -9.37 -2.53
N LEU A 58 -8.28 -10.35 -1.87
CA LEU A 58 -7.43 -11.37 -2.45
C LEU A 58 -8.07 -12.75 -2.18
N PRO A 59 -8.41 -13.55 -3.20
CA PRO A 59 -9.02 -14.87 -3.02
C PRO A 59 -7.98 -15.95 -2.65
N ILE A 60 -7.05 -15.62 -1.78
CA ILE A 60 -6.00 -16.51 -1.25
C ILE A 60 -5.84 -16.31 0.25
N ALA A 61 -5.37 -17.33 0.94
CA ALA A 61 -5.22 -17.33 2.37
C ALA A 61 -4.21 -16.27 2.85
N ARG A 62 -4.48 -15.66 3.99
CA ARG A 62 -3.66 -14.60 4.61
C ARG A 62 -2.20 -15.02 4.81
N SER A 63 -1.95 -16.28 5.15
CA SER A 63 -0.60 -16.81 5.29
C SER A 63 0.19 -16.79 3.96
N GLN A 64 -0.49 -17.06 2.85
CA GLN A 64 0.13 -17.01 1.51
C GLN A 64 0.41 -15.56 1.11
N VAL A 65 -0.53 -14.64 1.36
CA VAL A 65 -0.32 -13.20 1.14
C VAL A 65 0.87 -12.71 1.96
N TRP A 66 0.91 -13.06 3.25
CA TRP A 66 2.00 -12.69 4.15
C TRP A 66 3.35 -13.14 3.62
N GLN A 67 3.48 -14.41 3.27
CA GLN A 67 4.74 -14.98 2.75
C GLN A 67 5.25 -14.24 1.51
N GLN A 68 4.35 -13.87 0.62
CA GLN A 68 4.72 -13.16 -0.60
C GLN A 68 5.07 -11.69 -0.34
N LEU A 69 4.35 -10.99 0.54
CA LEU A 69 4.60 -9.58 0.87
C LEU A 69 5.88 -9.38 1.68
N THR A 70 6.29 -10.36 2.48
CA THR A 70 7.54 -10.31 3.25
C THR A 70 8.78 -10.73 2.44
N ASP A 71 8.60 -11.18 1.20
CA ASP A 71 9.67 -11.32 0.21
C ASP A 71 9.94 -9.95 -0.44
N TYR A 72 10.64 -9.07 0.27
CA TYR A 72 10.85 -7.68 -0.13
C TYR A 72 11.57 -7.50 -1.47
N PRO A 73 12.56 -8.33 -1.88
CA PRO A 73 13.13 -8.26 -3.21
C PRO A 73 12.10 -8.40 -4.34
N ARG A 74 11.00 -9.09 -4.08
CA ARG A 74 9.91 -9.29 -5.04
C ARG A 74 9.05 -8.05 -5.28
N TRP A 75 9.21 -6.99 -4.48
CA TRP A 75 8.39 -5.77 -4.59
C TRP A 75 8.53 -5.05 -5.93
N VAL A 76 9.61 -5.26 -6.66
CA VAL A 76 9.78 -4.81 -8.05
C VAL A 76 8.71 -5.38 -9.01
N GLN A 77 8.05 -6.48 -8.61
CA GLN A 77 6.97 -7.08 -9.41
C GLN A 77 5.61 -6.44 -9.10
N TYR A 78 5.43 -5.91 -7.89
CA TYR A 78 4.18 -5.29 -7.45
C TYR A 78 4.04 -3.84 -7.91
N PHE A 79 5.16 -3.12 -7.96
CA PHE A 79 5.23 -1.72 -8.31
C PHE A 79 6.14 -1.53 -9.53
N PRO A 80 5.57 -1.29 -10.73
CA PRO A 80 6.34 -1.21 -11.97
C PRO A 80 7.43 -0.14 -11.97
N ASP A 81 7.24 0.94 -11.23
CA ASP A 81 8.22 2.02 -11.11
C ASP A 81 9.39 1.67 -10.16
N VAL A 82 9.23 0.66 -9.29
CA VAL A 82 10.29 0.20 -8.39
C VAL A 82 11.27 -0.66 -9.16
N THR A 83 12.48 -0.17 -9.33
CA THR A 83 13.54 -0.86 -10.09
C THR A 83 14.49 -1.67 -9.22
N THR A 84 14.54 -1.35 -7.93
CA THR A 84 15.38 -2.03 -6.94
C THR A 84 14.64 -2.16 -5.63
N SER A 85 14.71 -3.34 -5.00
CA SER A 85 14.20 -3.58 -3.66
C SER A 85 15.10 -4.60 -2.98
N GLU A 86 15.89 -4.17 -2.00
CA GLU A 86 16.94 -4.96 -1.36
C GLU A 86 16.85 -4.89 0.16
N VAL A 87 16.98 -6.04 0.80
CA VAL A 87 17.09 -6.14 2.26
C VAL A 87 18.54 -5.93 2.67
N LEU A 88 18.84 -4.81 3.31
CA LEU A 88 20.19 -4.48 3.76
C LEU A 88 20.54 -5.10 5.10
N HIS A 89 19.54 -5.32 5.96
CA HIS A 89 19.71 -5.90 7.28
C HIS A 89 18.49 -6.73 7.66
N THR A 90 18.75 -7.91 8.23
CA THR A 90 17.74 -8.81 8.78
C THR A 90 17.94 -8.91 10.29
N GLY A 91 16.93 -8.47 11.06
CA GLY A 91 16.95 -8.47 12.52
C GLY A 91 15.55 -8.23 13.04
N GLU A 92 15.42 -7.81 14.29
CA GLU A 92 14.13 -7.41 14.87
C GLU A 92 13.48 -6.27 14.06
N VAL A 93 14.29 -5.33 13.59
CA VAL A 93 13.91 -4.31 12.61
C VAL A 93 14.70 -4.56 11.34
N LYS A 94 13.99 -4.84 10.24
CA LYS A 94 14.62 -5.02 8.92
C LYS A 94 14.88 -3.66 8.30
N ARG A 95 16.00 -3.54 7.56
CA ARG A 95 16.29 -2.35 6.74
C ARG A 95 16.13 -2.70 5.28
N LEU A 96 15.35 -1.91 4.58
CA LEU A 96 15.05 -2.08 3.17
C LEU A 96 15.57 -0.86 2.39
N TYR A 97 16.21 -1.11 1.25
CA TYR A 97 16.57 -0.10 0.28
C TYR A 97 15.73 -0.26 -0.97
N GLN A 98 15.10 0.82 -1.40
CA GLN A 98 14.31 0.82 -2.63
C GLN A 98 14.66 2.01 -3.53
N VAL A 99 14.66 1.74 -4.83
CA VAL A 99 14.78 2.74 -5.88
C VAL A 99 13.57 2.65 -6.78
N ALA A 100 12.94 3.79 -7.02
CA ALA A 100 11.88 3.92 -8.02
C ALA A 100 12.26 4.95 -9.07
N LYS A 101 11.87 4.72 -10.33
CA LYS A 101 12.08 5.66 -11.44
C LYS A 101 10.74 6.05 -12.02
N LYS A 102 10.48 7.34 -12.06
CA LYS A 102 9.25 7.90 -12.62
C LYS A 102 9.58 8.82 -13.76
N THR A 103 8.96 8.58 -14.91
CA THR A 103 9.10 9.45 -16.08
C THR A 103 7.84 10.29 -16.25
N PHE A 104 7.99 11.60 -16.23
CA PHE A 104 6.93 12.57 -16.49
C PHE A 104 7.27 13.34 -17.75
N LEU A 105 6.55 13.10 -18.84
CA LEU A 105 6.82 13.71 -20.15
C LEU A 105 8.27 13.50 -20.58
N PHE A 106 9.12 14.50 -20.37
CA PHE A 106 10.53 14.49 -20.76
C PHE A 106 11.50 14.42 -19.56
N LEU A 107 10.97 14.36 -18.34
CA LEU A 107 11.77 14.35 -17.11
C LEU A 107 11.65 12.97 -16.44
N THR A 108 12.79 12.37 -16.17
CA THR A 108 12.87 11.16 -15.33
C THR A 108 13.35 11.57 -13.95
N ALA A 109 12.53 11.33 -12.95
CA ALA A 109 12.89 11.45 -11.54
C ALA A 109 13.26 10.09 -10.97
N GLN A 110 14.35 10.01 -10.24
CA GLN A 110 14.72 8.85 -9.46
C GLN A 110 14.45 9.13 -7.99
N VAL A 111 13.80 8.22 -7.33
CA VAL A 111 13.48 8.25 -5.91
C VAL A 111 14.26 7.14 -5.24
N GLU A 112 14.99 7.46 -4.18
CA GLU A 112 15.73 6.51 -3.36
C GLU A 112 15.27 6.63 -1.92
N ILE A 113 14.94 5.49 -1.31
CA ILE A 113 14.47 5.45 0.09
C ILE A 113 15.12 4.29 0.85
N TYR A 114 15.47 4.58 2.08
CA TYR A 114 15.87 3.59 3.08
C TYR A 114 14.77 3.52 4.12
N LEU A 115 14.27 2.34 4.38
CA LEU A 115 13.10 2.12 5.22
C LEU A 115 13.45 1.18 6.38
N ASN A 116 12.98 1.50 7.56
CA ASN A 116 12.84 0.56 8.66
C ASN A 116 11.50 -0.17 8.51
N VAL A 117 11.53 -1.49 8.62
CA VAL A 117 10.36 -2.35 8.44
C VAL A 117 10.05 -3.05 9.75
N PHE A 118 8.82 -2.84 10.21
CA PHE A 118 8.27 -3.45 11.42
C PHE A 118 7.16 -4.43 11.02
N GLU A 119 7.21 -5.64 11.54
CA GLU A 119 6.30 -6.71 11.19
C GLU A 119 5.54 -7.22 12.41
N VAL A 120 4.21 -7.34 12.30
CA VAL A 120 3.39 -8.16 13.17
C VAL A 120 2.93 -9.36 12.36
N LEU A 121 3.46 -10.53 12.68
CA LEU A 121 3.34 -11.76 11.90
C LEU A 121 1.91 -12.02 11.42
N GLY A 122 1.77 -12.12 10.11
CA GLY A 122 0.50 -12.41 9.44
C GLY A 122 -0.55 -11.29 9.50
N GLN A 123 -0.25 -10.12 10.06
CA GLN A 123 -1.25 -9.06 10.30
C GLN A 123 -0.86 -7.71 9.73
N HIS A 124 0.38 -7.27 9.96
CA HIS A 124 0.76 -5.88 9.68
C HIS A 124 2.22 -5.76 9.29
N ILE A 125 2.49 -4.99 8.25
CA ILE A 125 3.83 -4.57 7.85
C ILE A 125 3.82 -3.06 7.82
N GLN A 126 4.71 -2.42 8.59
CA GLN A 126 4.88 -0.97 8.60
C GLN A 126 6.26 -0.61 8.07
N PHE A 127 6.27 0.38 7.19
CA PHE A 127 7.49 0.99 6.65
C PHE A 127 7.61 2.41 7.18
N GLN A 128 8.78 2.75 7.68
CA GLN A 128 9.09 4.10 8.15
C GLN A 128 10.36 4.59 7.48
N LEU A 129 10.34 5.81 7.01
CA LEU A 129 11.51 6.44 6.40
C LEU A 129 12.67 6.51 7.41
N GLU A 130 13.82 5.98 7.02
CA GLU A 130 15.09 6.24 7.68
C GLU A 130 15.78 7.45 7.04
N LYS A 131 15.89 7.44 5.72
CA LYS A 131 16.45 8.53 4.90
C LYS A 131 16.08 8.34 3.43
N GLY A 132 16.19 9.38 2.63
CA GLY A 132 15.96 9.31 1.19
C GLY A 132 15.45 10.59 0.57
N THR A 133 14.75 10.46 -0.54
CA THR A 133 14.23 11.57 -1.36
C THR A 133 12.97 12.21 -0.78
N PHE A 134 12.49 11.73 0.36
CA PHE A 134 11.35 12.30 1.09
C PHE A 134 11.78 12.97 2.38
N THR A 135 11.01 13.92 2.87
CA THR A 135 11.15 14.47 4.23
C THR A 135 10.36 13.63 5.22
N ASP A 136 9.29 12.98 4.75
CA ASP A 136 8.49 12.04 5.52
C ASP A 136 7.91 10.98 4.58
N PHE A 137 7.93 9.72 5.04
CA PHE A 137 7.30 8.59 4.36
C PHE A 137 6.95 7.52 5.38
N THR A 138 5.69 7.14 5.37
CA THR A 138 5.19 5.96 6.08
C THR A 138 4.28 5.17 5.16
N ALA A 139 4.36 3.84 5.25
CA ALA A 139 3.40 2.98 4.58
C ALA A 139 3.02 1.81 5.50
N ASP A 140 1.76 1.42 5.45
CA ASP A 140 1.20 0.35 6.25
C ASP A 140 0.45 -0.64 5.35
N LEU A 141 0.74 -1.92 5.50
CA LEU A 141 -0.06 -3.00 4.95
C LEU A 141 -0.71 -3.78 6.09
N LYS A 142 -2.03 -3.83 6.10
CA LYS A 142 -2.81 -4.62 7.06
C LYS A 142 -3.50 -5.75 6.34
N LEU A 143 -3.44 -6.94 6.93
CA LEU A 143 -4.05 -8.16 6.43
C LEU A 143 -5.11 -8.64 7.43
N GLN A 144 -6.31 -8.86 6.92
CA GLN A 144 -7.44 -9.37 7.71
C GLN A 144 -8.06 -10.54 6.96
N ASP A 145 -8.52 -11.56 7.69
CA ASP A 145 -9.29 -12.63 7.06
C ASP A 145 -10.63 -12.07 6.58
N CYS A 146 -11.04 -12.46 5.37
CA CYS A 146 -12.26 -12.03 4.74
C CYS A 146 -12.89 -13.23 4.00
N GLY A 147 -13.79 -13.95 4.68
CA GLY A 147 -14.29 -15.24 4.20
C GLY A 147 -13.13 -16.24 4.01
N GLU A 148 -13.03 -16.84 2.84
CA GLU A 148 -11.93 -17.75 2.49
C GLU A 148 -10.66 -17.03 1.96
N GLY A 149 -10.71 -15.73 1.85
CA GLY A 149 -9.61 -14.90 1.33
C GLY A 149 -9.10 -13.88 2.34
N THR A 150 -8.42 -12.89 1.81
CA THR A 150 -7.74 -11.85 2.58
C THR A 150 -8.19 -10.46 2.12
N LEU A 151 -8.56 -9.61 3.06
CA LEU A 151 -8.64 -8.17 2.85
C LEU A 151 -7.26 -7.57 3.10
N LEU A 152 -6.70 -6.94 2.08
CA LEU A 152 -5.48 -6.15 2.19
C LEU A 152 -5.84 -4.67 2.18
N THR A 153 -5.37 -3.94 3.20
CA THR A 153 -5.44 -2.49 3.28
C THR A 153 -4.03 -1.93 3.20
N TYR A 154 -3.76 -1.09 2.21
CA TYR A 154 -2.50 -0.40 2.00
C TYR A 154 -2.68 1.09 2.18
N SER A 155 -2.01 1.67 3.17
CA SER A 155 -2.05 3.10 3.46
C SER A 155 -0.66 3.69 3.27
N VAL A 156 -0.56 4.82 2.58
CA VAL A 156 0.70 5.54 2.35
C VAL A 156 0.52 7.00 2.70
N GLN A 157 1.50 7.55 3.38
CA GLN A 157 1.69 8.97 3.58
C GLN A 157 3.11 9.34 3.16
N ALA A 158 3.25 10.35 2.32
CA ALA A 158 4.54 10.78 1.82
C ALA A 158 4.59 12.30 1.65
N THR A 159 5.73 12.88 2.02
CA THR A 159 6.05 14.30 1.79
C THR A 159 7.37 14.36 1.04
N PRO A 160 7.36 14.75 -0.25
CA PRO A 160 8.59 14.88 -1.04
C PRO A 160 9.51 15.96 -0.46
N SER A 161 10.84 15.77 -0.58
CA SER A 161 11.83 16.76 -0.15
C SER A 161 11.97 17.94 -1.13
N ILE A 162 11.46 17.75 -2.36
CA ILE A 162 11.40 18.80 -3.39
C ILE A 162 9.95 19.17 -3.67
N PRO A 163 9.65 20.42 -4.03
CA PRO A 163 8.29 20.82 -4.38
C PRO A 163 7.85 20.09 -5.67
N ILE A 164 6.80 19.30 -5.56
CA ILE A 164 6.14 18.62 -6.68
C ILE A 164 4.78 19.28 -6.91
N PRO A 165 4.43 19.66 -8.16
CA PRO A 165 3.11 20.20 -8.45
C PRO A 165 1.99 19.26 -8.01
N THR A 166 0.96 19.81 -7.37
CA THR A 166 -0.17 19.04 -6.80
C THR A 166 -0.84 18.11 -7.81
N VAL A 167 -0.88 18.49 -9.09
CA VAL A 167 -1.47 17.67 -10.16
C VAL A 167 -0.77 16.31 -10.28
N PHE A 168 0.55 16.23 -10.10
CA PHE A 168 1.29 14.96 -10.16
C PHE A 168 1.04 14.10 -8.91
N ILE A 169 0.89 14.73 -7.75
CA ILE A 169 0.53 14.02 -6.51
C ILE A 169 -0.87 13.43 -6.65
N GLN A 170 -1.82 14.21 -7.16
CA GLN A 170 -3.20 13.72 -7.41
C GLN A 170 -3.22 12.59 -8.44
N GLN A 171 -2.46 12.71 -9.53
CA GLN A 171 -2.33 11.65 -10.53
C GLN A 171 -1.81 10.36 -9.90
N ALA A 172 -0.73 10.42 -9.11
CA ALA A 172 -0.17 9.26 -8.44
C ALA A 172 -1.20 8.60 -7.50
N MET A 173 -1.96 9.39 -6.75
CA MET A 173 -2.96 8.88 -5.82
C MET A 173 -4.18 8.28 -6.49
N HIS A 174 -4.72 8.95 -7.53
CA HIS A 174 -6.00 8.57 -8.12
C HIS A 174 -5.88 7.59 -9.28
N MET A 175 -4.79 7.61 -10.02
CA MET A 175 -4.60 6.76 -11.20
C MET A 175 -3.60 5.63 -10.97
N GLU A 176 -2.43 5.95 -10.44
CA GLU A 176 -1.33 4.98 -10.37
C GLU A 176 -1.48 4.02 -9.20
N LEU A 177 -1.93 4.48 -8.04
CA LEU A 177 -2.09 3.59 -6.90
C LEU A 177 -3.11 2.47 -7.17
N PRO A 178 -4.31 2.71 -7.73
CA PRO A 178 -5.22 1.62 -8.10
C PRO A 178 -4.60 0.64 -9.10
N GLU A 179 -3.81 1.14 -10.03
CA GLU A 179 -3.14 0.31 -11.04
C GLU A 179 -2.04 -0.56 -10.44
N ASN A 180 -1.22 0.01 -9.57
CA ASN A 180 -0.24 -0.71 -8.79
C ASN A 180 -0.89 -1.79 -7.90
N MET A 181 -2.02 -1.49 -7.28
CA MET A 181 -2.78 -2.46 -6.49
C MET A 181 -3.34 -3.60 -7.35
N ARG A 182 -3.81 -3.31 -8.58
CA ARG A 182 -4.23 -4.36 -9.53
C ARG A 182 -3.04 -5.24 -9.92
N LYS A 183 -1.88 -4.64 -10.21
CA LYS A 183 -0.67 -5.38 -10.53
C LYS A 183 -0.22 -6.26 -9.37
N MET A 184 -0.22 -5.70 -8.15
CA MET A 184 0.09 -6.46 -6.94
C MET A 184 -0.86 -7.66 -6.79
N ARG A 185 -2.17 -7.47 -6.98
CA ARG A 185 -3.17 -8.54 -6.93
C ARG A 185 -2.87 -9.64 -7.95
N GLN A 186 -2.59 -9.28 -9.20
CA GLN A 186 -2.24 -10.24 -10.25
C GLN A 186 -1.04 -11.10 -9.83
N VAL A 187 0.02 -10.48 -9.34
CA VAL A 187 1.23 -11.20 -8.92
C VAL A 187 0.98 -12.06 -7.68
N LEU A 188 0.20 -11.59 -6.71
CA LEU A 188 -0.11 -12.32 -5.48
C LEU A 188 -1.01 -13.53 -5.75
N CYS A 189 -1.98 -13.40 -6.65
CA CYS A 189 -2.94 -14.47 -6.99
C CYS A 189 -2.43 -15.42 -8.08
N GLY A 190 -1.37 -15.05 -8.82
CA GLY A 190 -0.80 -15.85 -9.89
C GLY A 190 -1.61 -15.80 -11.20
N ASP A 191 -2.35 -14.69 -11.42
CA ASP A 191 -3.18 -14.46 -12.61
C ASP A 191 -2.40 -13.78 -13.74
#